data_02979c4ac14cb59f40aac6993b0ded8a
#
_entry.id   02979c4ac14cb59f40aac6993b0ded8a
#
_cell.length_a   1.000
_cell.length_b   1.000
_cell.length_c   1.000
_cell.angle_alpha   90.00
_cell.angle_beta   90.00
_cell.angle_gamma   90.00
#
_symmetry.space_group_name_H-M   'P 1'
#
loop_
_entity.id
_entity.type
_entity.pdbx_description
1 polymer ?
#
loop_
_entity_poly.entity_id
_entity_poly.type
_entity_poly.pdbx_seq_one_letter_code
_entity_poly.pdbx_strand_id
1 'polypeptide(L)'
;MTTFWAESAVINGVVTPSVRITEVDGVITELTSTPVRETDRVLPGLVLPGLANGHSHAFHRALRGRTHGDGGTFWTWREQMYSVAARLTPESYYDLASAVFAEMLLAGYTVVGEFHYLHDASVYGTALDDAVLAAAANAGIRMTLLDTLYLRGGLSAAGGPLPLAPEQQRFSDGSLAGWATRHASLSPARNTRLGAAIHSVRAVDPDLYADFRTLTAGAPVHAHVSEQPAENAQALAAWGRTPVRLLEQLLGPDFTAVHGTHLSEDDIELLGGSASTVCFCPTTERDLADGVGPASGLLAAGAALSLGSDQNAVIDPFEELRGLEMDERLVTGERGRFSPGQLLSAATADGYRSLGWNGGAIAVGALCDLTAVSTSSVRTAGAAADQLWLAATATDVTTVVVNGAVVVDGGRHPLGDVGALLARAIEEVLL
;
A
#
# COMPACT_ATOMS: atom_id res chain seq x y z
N MET A 1 -9.26 3.27 -27.31
CA MET A 1 -9.82 4.60 -26.97
C MET A 1 -11.19 4.38 -26.35
N THR A 2 -11.37 4.80 -25.14
CA THR A 2 -12.63 4.76 -24.38
C THR A 2 -12.94 6.16 -23.88
N THR A 3 -14.23 6.49 -23.78
CA THR A 3 -14.68 7.76 -23.22
C THR A 3 -15.60 7.51 -22.05
N PHE A 4 -15.21 8.00 -20.89
CA PHE A 4 -15.99 8.00 -19.66
C PHE A 4 -16.65 9.37 -19.48
N TRP A 5 -17.87 9.37 -18.93
CA TRP A 5 -18.53 10.59 -18.50
C TRP A 5 -18.89 10.50 -17.02
N ALA A 6 -18.37 11.42 -16.23
CA ALA A 6 -18.63 11.55 -14.80
C ALA A 6 -19.68 12.62 -14.51
N GLU A 7 -20.68 12.31 -13.68
CA GLU A 7 -21.61 13.33 -13.16
C GLU A 7 -20.87 14.46 -12.47
N SER A 8 -19.86 14.08 -11.68
CA SER A 8 -18.86 14.98 -11.10
C SER A 8 -17.54 14.25 -10.93
N ALA A 9 -16.43 14.98 -10.99
CA ALA A 9 -15.10 14.42 -10.79
C ALA A 9 -14.20 15.39 -10.02
N VAL A 10 -13.25 14.85 -9.25
CA VAL A 10 -12.26 15.67 -8.56
C VAL A 10 -11.08 15.92 -9.50
N ILE A 11 -10.96 17.16 -9.98
CA ILE A 11 -9.87 17.61 -10.85
C ILE A 11 -9.05 18.66 -10.13
N ASN A 12 -7.76 18.41 -9.95
CA ASN A 12 -6.85 19.32 -9.21
C ASN A 12 -7.41 19.73 -7.83
N GLY A 13 -8.01 18.78 -7.10
CA GLY A 13 -8.62 19.01 -5.79
C GLY A 13 -9.97 19.74 -5.80
N VAL A 14 -10.53 20.02 -6.99
CA VAL A 14 -11.82 20.73 -7.14
C VAL A 14 -12.87 19.79 -7.74
N VAL A 15 -14.05 19.72 -7.12
CA VAL A 15 -15.19 18.98 -7.65
C VAL A 15 -15.75 19.70 -8.87
N THR A 16 -15.64 19.08 -10.04
CA THR A 16 -16.05 19.62 -11.33
C THR A 16 -17.22 18.81 -11.88
N PRO A 17 -18.36 19.41 -12.25
CA PRO A 17 -19.50 18.68 -12.79
C PRO A 17 -19.33 18.36 -14.28
N SER A 18 -20.04 17.31 -14.74
CA SER A 18 -20.21 16.93 -16.14
C SER A 18 -18.89 16.76 -16.90
N VAL A 19 -17.96 15.97 -16.34
CA VAL A 19 -16.63 15.78 -16.89
C VAL A 19 -16.62 14.60 -17.84
N ARG A 20 -16.16 14.82 -19.07
CA ARG A 20 -15.80 13.75 -20.03
C ARG A 20 -14.31 13.52 -19.97
N ILE A 21 -13.92 12.25 -19.82
CA ILE A 21 -12.56 11.75 -19.73
C ILE A 21 -12.32 10.83 -20.92
N THR A 22 -11.46 11.23 -21.85
CA THR A 22 -11.07 10.37 -22.99
C THR A 22 -9.72 9.73 -22.69
N GLU A 23 -9.62 8.43 -22.85
CA GLU A 23 -8.38 7.68 -22.70
C GLU A 23 -7.95 6.99 -23.99
N VAL A 24 -6.66 6.82 -24.17
CA VAL A 24 -6.03 5.99 -25.20
C VAL A 24 -4.91 5.18 -24.55
N ASP A 25 -4.96 3.86 -24.70
CA ASP A 25 -3.95 2.93 -24.16
C ASP A 25 -3.70 3.07 -22.65
N GLY A 26 -4.77 3.41 -21.90
CA GLY A 26 -4.75 3.55 -20.45
C GLY A 26 -4.24 4.91 -19.95
N VAL A 27 -4.06 5.89 -20.84
CA VAL A 27 -3.63 7.25 -20.49
C VAL A 27 -4.75 8.24 -20.83
N ILE A 28 -5.02 9.18 -19.95
CA ILE A 28 -5.99 10.27 -20.18
C ILE A 28 -5.40 11.22 -21.24
N THR A 29 -6.11 11.38 -22.36
CA THR A 29 -5.66 12.22 -23.48
C THR A 29 -6.45 13.51 -23.60
N GLU A 30 -7.68 13.54 -23.07
CA GLU A 30 -8.55 14.71 -23.14
C GLU A 30 -9.48 14.79 -21.93
N LEU A 31 -9.70 16.00 -21.43
CA LEU A 31 -10.67 16.34 -20.40
C LEU A 31 -11.55 17.51 -20.89
N THR A 32 -12.87 17.32 -20.89
CA THR A 32 -13.81 18.37 -21.27
C THR A 32 -15.01 18.39 -20.34
N SER A 33 -15.55 19.57 -20.08
CA SER A 33 -16.82 19.72 -19.33
C SER A 33 -17.95 19.88 -20.32
N THR A 34 -18.68 18.78 -20.58
CA THR A 34 -19.73 18.73 -21.61
C THR A 34 -20.83 17.77 -21.20
N PRO A 35 -22.06 17.93 -21.73
CA PRO A 35 -23.14 16.97 -21.49
C PRO A 35 -22.76 15.53 -21.92
N VAL A 36 -23.41 14.57 -21.27
CA VAL A 36 -23.28 13.13 -21.62
C VAL A 36 -23.70 12.87 -23.06
N ARG A 37 -23.01 11.93 -23.73
CA ARG A 37 -23.35 11.40 -25.06
C ARG A 37 -23.76 9.92 -24.94
N GLU A 38 -24.53 9.43 -25.90
CA GLU A 38 -24.94 8.00 -25.95
C GLU A 38 -23.75 7.04 -25.99
N THR A 39 -22.62 7.47 -26.54
CA THR A 39 -21.40 6.66 -26.66
C THR A 39 -20.52 6.68 -25.42
N ASP A 40 -20.83 7.52 -24.45
CA ASP A 40 -20.03 7.65 -23.24
C ASP A 40 -20.33 6.51 -22.25
N ARG A 41 -19.32 5.96 -21.63
CA ARG A 41 -19.48 5.10 -20.45
C ARG A 41 -19.73 6.00 -19.22
N VAL A 42 -20.94 5.96 -18.70
CA VAL A 42 -21.31 6.79 -17.54
C VAL A 42 -20.70 6.21 -16.25
N LEU A 43 -20.04 7.06 -15.49
CA LEU A 43 -19.57 6.81 -14.13
C LEU A 43 -20.45 7.57 -13.15
N PRO A 44 -21.36 6.90 -12.41
CA PRO A 44 -22.34 7.58 -11.55
C PRO A 44 -21.69 8.12 -10.28
N GLY A 45 -22.23 9.25 -9.78
CA GLY A 45 -21.82 9.86 -8.53
C GLY A 45 -20.56 10.73 -8.65
N LEU A 46 -19.68 10.68 -7.65
CA LEU A 46 -18.41 11.41 -7.65
C LEU A 46 -17.27 10.50 -8.10
N VAL A 47 -16.57 10.90 -9.15
CA VAL A 47 -15.37 10.19 -9.61
C VAL A 47 -14.13 10.80 -8.96
N LEU A 48 -13.43 9.98 -8.21
CA LEU A 48 -12.12 10.28 -7.63
C LEU A 48 -11.03 9.79 -8.60
N PRO A 49 -9.81 10.36 -8.54
CA PRO A 49 -8.63 9.70 -9.07
C PRO A 49 -8.50 8.29 -8.48
N GLY A 50 -7.80 7.40 -9.15
CA GLY A 50 -7.53 6.08 -8.63
C GLY A 50 -6.92 6.13 -7.23
N LEU A 51 -7.45 5.30 -6.31
CA LEU A 51 -6.98 5.22 -4.93
C LEU A 51 -5.79 4.26 -4.84
N ALA A 52 -4.78 4.64 -4.06
CA ALA A 52 -3.55 3.88 -3.89
C ALA A 52 -3.48 3.19 -2.52
N ASN A 53 -3.13 1.92 -2.53
CA ASN A 53 -2.68 1.17 -1.37
C ASN A 53 -1.15 1.15 -1.38
N GLY A 54 -0.52 2.06 -0.64
CA GLY A 54 0.93 2.28 -0.65
C GLY A 54 1.74 1.15 -0.01
N HIS A 55 1.09 0.29 0.78
CA HIS A 55 1.73 -0.81 1.50
C HIS A 55 0.74 -1.92 1.84
N SER A 56 1.08 -3.15 1.49
CA SER A 56 0.26 -4.34 1.72
C SER A 56 1.12 -5.60 1.81
N HIS A 57 0.63 -6.56 2.60
CA HIS A 57 1.06 -7.97 2.63
C HIS A 57 -0.16 -8.83 2.36
N ALA A 58 -0.39 -9.24 1.11
CA ALA A 58 -1.62 -9.95 0.73
C ALA A 58 -1.89 -11.20 1.59
N PHE A 59 -0.87 -11.97 1.94
CA PHE A 59 -1.06 -13.20 2.72
C PHE A 59 -1.50 -12.94 4.18
N HIS A 60 -1.23 -11.76 4.75
CA HIS A 60 -1.69 -11.41 6.09
C HIS A 60 -3.23 -11.35 6.18
N ARG A 61 -3.92 -11.17 5.05
CA ARG A 61 -5.39 -11.23 5.00
C ARG A 61 -5.97 -12.51 5.62
N ALA A 62 -5.23 -13.61 5.58
CA ALA A 62 -5.64 -14.86 6.22
C ALA A 62 -5.74 -14.77 7.76
N LEU A 63 -5.15 -13.75 8.38
CA LEU A 63 -5.15 -13.52 9.83
C LEU A 63 -6.35 -12.70 10.32
N ARG A 64 -7.08 -12.02 9.41
CA ARG A 64 -8.19 -11.12 9.78
C ARG A 64 -9.22 -11.82 10.67
N GLY A 65 -9.52 -11.21 11.84
CA GLY A 65 -10.47 -11.74 12.80
C GLY A 65 -10.03 -13.01 13.54
N ARG A 66 -8.73 -13.32 13.56
CA ARG A 66 -8.17 -14.53 14.19
C ARG A 66 -7.13 -14.25 15.26
N THR A 67 -6.63 -13.04 15.37
CA THR A 67 -5.46 -12.66 16.19
C THR A 67 -5.82 -12.00 17.53
N HIS A 68 -7.12 -11.80 17.83
CA HIS A 68 -7.59 -11.07 19.01
C HIS A 68 -7.92 -11.97 20.21
N GLY A 69 -7.72 -13.29 20.10
CA GLY A 69 -7.91 -14.23 21.21
C GLY A 69 -6.84 -14.02 22.30
N ASP A 70 -7.21 -14.26 23.56
CA ASP A 70 -6.28 -14.30 24.71
C ASP A 70 -5.45 -13.02 24.94
N GLY A 71 -6.01 -11.85 24.61
CA GLY A 71 -5.34 -10.55 24.82
C GLY A 71 -4.14 -10.32 23.91
N GLY A 72 -4.23 -10.73 22.65
CA GLY A 72 -3.19 -10.76 21.62
C GLY A 72 -2.19 -9.62 21.69
N THR A 73 -0.91 -9.94 21.48
CA THR A 73 0.20 -9.01 21.38
C THR A 73 0.76 -9.04 19.95
N PHE A 74 1.56 -8.06 19.57
CA PHE A 74 2.37 -8.10 18.33
C PHE A 74 3.12 -9.45 18.19
N TRP A 75 3.62 -10.03 19.26
CA TRP A 75 4.36 -11.30 19.23
C TRP A 75 3.47 -12.52 18.93
N THR A 76 2.27 -12.58 19.50
CA THR A 76 1.31 -13.67 19.22
C THR A 76 0.75 -13.56 17.80
N TRP A 77 0.54 -12.34 17.32
CA TRP A 77 0.20 -12.08 15.92
C TRP A 77 1.31 -12.58 14.98
N ARG A 78 2.57 -12.26 15.28
CA ARG A 78 3.73 -12.66 14.47
C ARG A 78 3.89 -14.18 14.40
N GLU A 79 3.65 -14.92 15.48
CA GLU A 79 3.66 -16.39 15.47
C GLU A 79 2.60 -16.98 14.53
N GLN A 80 1.40 -16.41 14.54
CA GLN A 80 0.32 -16.82 13.63
C GLN A 80 0.67 -16.49 12.18
N MET A 81 1.26 -15.33 11.92
CA MET A 81 1.74 -14.93 10.61
C MET A 81 2.79 -15.93 10.08
N TYR A 82 3.76 -16.33 10.88
CA TYR A 82 4.73 -17.36 10.49
C TYR A 82 4.08 -18.71 10.18
N SER A 83 3.05 -19.09 10.95
CA SER A 83 2.30 -20.32 10.68
C SER A 83 1.60 -20.30 9.32
N VAL A 84 0.99 -19.16 8.94
CA VAL A 84 0.39 -18.96 7.62
C VAL A 84 1.48 -18.98 6.54
N ALA A 85 2.54 -18.19 6.72
CA ALA A 85 3.64 -18.12 5.77
C ALA A 85 4.26 -19.50 5.49
N ALA A 86 4.42 -20.33 6.52
CA ALA A 86 5.04 -21.67 6.39
C ALA A 86 4.23 -22.63 5.51
N ARG A 87 2.93 -22.42 5.33
CA ARG A 87 2.03 -23.31 4.58
C ARG A 87 1.78 -22.88 3.15
N LEU A 88 2.10 -21.64 2.80
CA LEU A 88 1.86 -21.14 1.44
C LEU A 88 2.73 -21.86 0.41
N THR A 89 2.07 -22.33 -0.64
CA THR A 89 2.66 -22.77 -1.90
C THR A 89 2.41 -21.73 -2.98
N PRO A 90 3.08 -21.78 -4.14
CA PRO A 90 2.77 -20.88 -5.25
C PRO A 90 1.28 -20.88 -5.64
N GLU A 91 0.63 -22.04 -5.65
CA GLU A 91 -0.79 -22.20 -6.01
C GLU A 91 -1.70 -21.55 -4.96
N SER A 92 -1.54 -21.91 -3.69
CA SER A 92 -2.37 -21.36 -2.61
C SER A 92 -2.13 -19.87 -2.41
N TYR A 93 -0.90 -19.38 -2.65
CA TYR A 93 -0.60 -17.96 -2.60
C TYR A 93 -1.25 -17.19 -3.77
N TYR A 94 -1.22 -17.77 -4.99
CA TYR A 94 -1.94 -17.19 -6.13
C TYR A 94 -3.44 -17.04 -5.87
N ASP A 95 -4.09 -18.09 -5.33
CA ASP A 95 -5.52 -18.07 -5.06
C ASP A 95 -5.88 -17.05 -3.97
N LEU A 96 -5.12 -17.02 -2.86
CA LEU A 96 -5.32 -16.06 -1.79
C LEU A 96 -5.08 -14.61 -2.28
N ALA A 97 -3.96 -14.35 -2.92
CA ALA A 97 -3.61 -13.02 -3.40
C ALA A 97 -4.59 -12.51 -4.48
N SER A 98 -5.06 -13.38 -5.40
CA SER A 98 -6.08 -13.03 -6.39
C SER A 98 -7.37 -12.54 -5.73
N ALA A 99 -7.82 -13.21 -4.69
CA ALA A 99 -9.01 -12.83 -3.95
C ALA A 99 -8.82 -11.54 -3.14
N VAL A 100 -7.63 -11.34 -2.54
CA VAL A 100 -7.28 -10.12 -1.80
C VAL A 100 -7.22 -8.90 -2.72
N PHE A 101 -6.58 -9.02 -3.88
CA PHE A 101 -6.51 -7.93 -4.85
C PHE A 101 -7.88 -7.60 -5.45
N ALA A 102 -8.75 -8.61 -5.63
CA ALA A 102 -10.13 -8.36 -6.01
C ALA A 102 -10.93 -7.65 -4.90
N GLU A 103 -10.69 -7.97 -3.61
CA GLU A 103 -11.28 -7.24 -2.47
C GLU A 103 -10.79 -5.77 -2.47
N MET A 104 -9.49 -5.51 -2.73
CA MET A 104 -8.96 -4.15 -2.85
C MET A 104 -9.64 -3.36 -3.96
N LEU A 105 -9.86 -3.96 -5.14
CA LEU A 105 -10.58 -3.32 -6.25
C LEU A 105 -12.03 -3.03 -5.88
N LEU A 106 -12.73 -3.95 -5.21
CA LEU A 106 -14.09 -3.71 -4.70
C LEU A 106 -14.15 -2.57 -3.70
N ALA A 107 -13.08 -2.38 -2.92
CA ALA A 107 -12.95 -1.27 -1.98
C ALA A 107 -12.57 0.06 -2.65
N GLY A 108 -12.16 0.05 -3.93
CA GLY A 108 -11.82 1.25 -4.71
C GLY A 108 -10.33 1.49 -4.93
N TYR A 109 -9.45 0.65 -4.39
CA TYR A 109 -8.03 0.72 -4.72
C TYR A 109 -7.81 0.34 -6.18
N THR A 110 -6.93 1.05 -6.86
CA THR A 110 -6.56 0.84 -8.27
C THR A 110 -5.11 0.42 -8.44
N VAL A 111 -4.28 0.72 -7.44
CA VAL A 111 -2.87 0.33 -7.37
C VAL A 111 -2.52 -0.16 -5.98
N VAL A 112 -1.62 -1.13 -5.89
CA VAL A 112 -1.07 -1.65 -4.64
C VAL A 112 0.45 -1.73 -4.67
N GLY A 113 1.09 -1.34 -3.57
CA GLY A 113 2.47 -1.67 -3.24
C GLY A 113 2.47 -2.93 -2.40
N GLU A 114 2.74 -4.06 -3.03
CA GLU A 114 2.81 -5.33 -2.33
C GLU A 114 4.23 -5.55 -1.80
N PHE A 115 4.39 -5.45 -0.47
CA PHE A 115 5.67 -5.61 0.21
C PHE A 115 5.95 -7.11 0.40
N HIS A 116 6.63 -7.67 -0.60
CA HIS A 116 6.76 -9.10 -0.78
C HIS A 116 8.10 -9.62 -0.24
N TYR A 117 8.05 -10.42 0.82
CA TYR A 117 9.22 -11.05 1.44
C TYR A 117 9.12 -12.58 1.57
N LEU A 118 8.06 -13.20 1.03
CA LEU A 118 7.89 -14.64 1.04
C LEU A 118 8.45 -15.24 -0.26
N HIS A 119 9.74 -15.56 -0.26
CA HIS A 119 10.43 -16.03 -1.48
C HIS A 119 10.60 -17.53 -1.52
N ASP A 120 11.16 -18.14 -0.44
CA ASP A 120 11.55 -19.55 -0.37
C ASP A 120 12.31 -20.02 -1.63
N ALA A 121 13.25 -19.17 -2.08
CA ALA A 121 13.90 -19.31 -3.37
C ALA A 121 14.66 -20.64 -3.52
N SER A 122 15.10 -21.24 -2.42
CA SER A 122 15.76 -22.55 -2.41
C SER A 122 14.82 -23.71 -2.79
N VAL A 123 13.50 -23.54 -2.57
CA VAL A 123 12.47 -24.55 -2.86
C VAL A 123 11.72 -24.22 -4.15
N TYR A 124 11.33 -22.97 -4.32
CA TYR A 124 10.39 -22.54 -5.37
C TYR A 124 11.02 -21.65 -6.46
N GLY A 125 12.29 -21.24 -6.32
CA GLY A 125 12.89 -20.26 -7.23
C GLY A 125 12.15 -18.94 -7.20
N THR A 126 11.51 -18.53 -8.31
CA THR A 126 10.67 -17.32 -8.42
C THR A 126 9.17 -17.61 -8.33
N ALA A 127 8.75 -18.85 -8.10
CA ALA A 127 7.35 -19.24 -8.29
C ALA A 127 6.38 -18.54 -7.31
N LEU A 128 6.82 -18.15 -6.09
CA LEU A 128 6.02 -17.36 -5.16
C LEU A 128 5.88 -15.90 -5.62
N ASP A 129 6.95 -15.32 -6.15
CA ASP A 129 6.94 -13.98 -6.74
C ASP A 129 6.03 -13.95 -7.99
N ASP A 130 6.19 -14.94 -8.88
CA ASP A 130 5.38 -15.09 -10.10
C ASP A 130 3.90 -15.30 -9.77
N ALA A 131 3.59 -16.02 -8.70
CA ALA A 131 2.22 -16.22 -8.23
C ALA A 131 1.54 -14.89 -7.85
N VAL A 132 2.24 -14.01 -7.11
CA VAL A 132 1.72 -12.69 -6.72
C VAL A 132 1.55 -11.77 -7.93
N LEU A 133 2.53 -11.75 -8.84
CA LEU A 133 2.43 -10.99 -10.09
C LEU A 133 1.25 -11.47 -10.96
N ALA A 134 1.08 -12.79 -11.09
CA ALA A 134 -0.03 -13.38 -11.82
C ALA A 134 -1.38 -13.10 -11.14
N ALA A 135 -1.44 -13.12 -9.81
CA ALA A 135 -2.64 -12.79 -9.03
C ALA A 135 -3.09 -11.34 -9.27
N ALA A 136 -2.16 -10.39 -9.28
CA ALA A 136 -2.47 -9.00 -9.60
C ALA A 136 -3.01 -8.83 -11.02
N ALA A 137 -2.39 -9.51 -11.98
CA ALA A 137 -2.87 -9.50 -13.37
C ALA A 137 -4.25 -10.14 -13.52
N ASN A 138 -4.53 -11.23 -12.80
CA ASN A 138 -5.83 -11.92 -12.79
C ASN A 138 -6.93 -11.04 -12.18
N ALA A 139 -6.65 -10.36 -11.07
CA ALA A 139 -7.59 -9.42 -10.46
C ALA A 139 -7.76 -8.14 -11.30
N GLY A 140 -6.75 -7.73 -12.04
CA GLY A 140 -6.76 -6.50 -12.84
C GLY A 140 -6.31 -5.25 -12.08
N ILE A 141 -5.70 -5.40 -10.91
CA ILE A 141 -5.13 -4.29 -10.14
C ILE A 141 -3.76 -3.90 -10.71
N ARG A 142 -3.40 -2.62 -10.62
CA ARG A 142 -2.03 -2.17 -10.85
C ARG A 142 -1.17 -2.51 -9.64
N MET A 143 0.09 -2.95 -9.85
CA MET A 143 0.95 -3.33 -8.75
C MET A 143 2.38 -2.81 -8.90
N THR A 144 2.97 -2.41 -7.79
CA THR A 144 4.42 -2.39 -7.60
C THR A 144 4.78 -3.53 -6.65
N LEU A 145 5.47 -4.56 -7.15
CA LEU A 145 6.00 -5.62 -6.32
C LEU A 145 7.27 -5.08 -5.63
N LEU A 146 7.17 -4.80 -4.34
CA LEU A 146 8.28 -4.34 -3.50
C LEU A 146 9.05 -5.56 -3.02
N ASP A 147 9.93 -6.05 -3.89
CA ASP A 147 10.73 -7.25 -3.65
C ASP A 147 11.73 -7.01 -2.53
N THR A 148 11.61 -7.75 -1.44
CA THR A 148 12.17 -7.40 -0.15
C THR A 148 13.43 -8.18 0.19
N LEU A 149 14.52 -7.46 0.49
CA LEU A 149 15.74 -8.04 1.07
C LEU A 149 15.53 -8.33 2.56
N TYR A 150 15.77 -9.61 2.98
CA TYR A 150 15.63 -10.09 4.35
C TYR A 150 16.77 -11.03 4.70
N LEU A 151 17.68 -10.66 5.61
CA LEU A 151 18.93 -11.43 5.86
C LEU A 151 19.14 -11.85 7.32
N ARG A 152 18.40 -11.27 8.29
CA ARG A 152 18.58 -11.53 9.74
C ARG A 152 17.24 -11.76 10.42
N GLY A 153 17.26 -12.52 11.51
CA GLY A 153 16.10 -12.78 12.36
C GLY A 153 15.64 -11.56 13.18
N GLY A 154 16.45 -10.51 13.23
CA GLY A 154 16.24 -9.29 13.99
C GLY A 154 17.46 -8.88 14.79
N LEU A 155 17.24 -8.06 15.82
CA LEU A 155 18.24 -7.64 16.80
C LEU A 155 17.82 -8.09 18.19
N SER A 156 18.80 -8.43 19.02
CA SER A 156 18.58 -8.61 20.47
C SER A 156 18.34 -7.26 21.16
N ALA A 157 17.85 -7.28 22.37
CA ALA A 157 17.70 -6.05 23.19
C ALA A 157 19.02 -5.28 23.39
N ALA A 158 20.16 -5.97 23.31
CA ALA A 158 21.50 -5.39 23.39
C ALA A 158 22.06 -4.95 22.02
N GLY A 159 21.26 -5.01 20.96
CA GLY A 159 21.65 -4.60 19.60
C GLY A 159 22.44 -5.65 18.82
N GLY A 160 22.70 -6.83 19.36
CA GLY A 160 23.40 -7.91 18.65
C GLY A 160 22.49 -8.52 17.57
N PRO A 161 23.03 -8.85 16.35
CA PRO A 161 22.25 -9.48 15.31
C PRO A 161 21.82 -10.88 15.72
N LEU A 162 20.58 -11.25 15.38
CA LEU A 162 20.02 -12.58 15.57
C LEU A 162 20.01 -13.34 14.25
N PRO A 163 20.37 -14.64 14.27
CA PRO A 163 20.25 -15.48 13.09
C PRO A 163 18.76 -15.62 12.69
N LEU A 164 18.51 -15.95 11.42
CA LEU A 164 17.18 -16.31 10.95
C LEU A 164 16.66 -17.52 11.75
N ALA A 165 15.45 -17.37 12.31
CA ALA A 165 14.73 -18.52 12.83
C ALA A 165 14.31 -19.46 11.70
N PRO A 166 13.99 -20.74 11.98
CA PRO A 166 13.57 -21.69 10.93
C PRO A 166 12.44 -21.14 10.06
N GLU A 167 11.46 -20.48 10.66
CA GLU A 167 10.29 -19.90 9.98
C GLU A 167 10.67 -18.73 9.06
N GLN A 168 11.75 -18.03 9.37
CA GLN A 168 12.23 -16.87 8.60
C GLN A 168 13.13 -17.26 7.42
N GLN A 169 13.57 -18.52 7.33
CA GLN A 169 14.42 -18.97 6.21
C GLN A 169 13.74 -18.76 4.86
N ARG A 170 12.42 -18.87 4.80
CA ARG A 170 11.63 -18.64 3.59
C ARG A 170 11.64 -17.20 3.08
N PHE A 171 12.08 -16.25 3.91
CA PHE A 171 12.11 -14.83 3.58
C PHE A 171 13.46 -14.38 3.01
N SER A 172 14.45 -15.27 3.01
CA SER A 172 15.83 -14.88 2.73
C SER A 172 16.41 -15.59 1.50
N ASP A 173 17.10 -14.82 0.68
CA ASP A 173 17.94 -15.27 -0.41
C ASP A 173 19.40 -15.57 0.05
N GLY A 174 19.65 -15.56 1.35
CA GLY A 174 20.94 -15.82 1.98
C GLY A 174 21.95 -14.67 1.90
N SER A 175 21.86 -13.81 0.89
CA SER A 175 22.74 -12.65 0.70
C SER A 175 22.12 -11.58 -0.21
N LEU A 176 22.68 -10.36 -0.21
CA LEU A 176 22.32 -9.33 -1.17
C LEU A 176 22.54 -9.78 -2.63
N ALA A 177 23.60 -10.54 -2.90
CA ALA A 177 23.89 -11.07 -4.25
C ALA A 177 22.85 -12.14 -4.67
N GLY A 178 22.41 -12.99 -3.73
CA GLY A 178 21.32 -13.95 -3.95
C GLY A 178 20.02 -13.24 -4.30
N TRP A 179 19.62 -12.27 -3.48
CA TRP A 179 18.46 -11.42 -3.73
C TRP A 179 18.56 -10.72 -5.10
N ALA A 180 19.67 -10.07 -5.41
CA ALA A 180 19.85 -9.37 -6.69
C ALA A 180 19.73 -10.32 -7.90
N THR A 181 20.22 -11.56 -7.78
CA THR A 181 20.09 -12.58 -8.83
C THR A 181 18.64 -12.99 -9.05
N ARG A 182 17.87 -13.23 -7.99
CA ARG A 182 16.44 -13.55 -8.08
C ARG A 182 15.66 -12.35 -8.60
N HIS A 183 15.85 -11.16 -8.02
CA HIS A 183 15.20 -9.91 -8.43
C HIS A 183 15.37 -9.64 -9.94
N ALA A 184 16.57 -9.79 -10.46
CA ALA A 184 16.86 -9.59 -11.89
C ALA A 184 16.20 -10.63 -12.81
N SER A 185 15.75 -11.76 -12.29
CA SER A 185 15.06 -12.80 -13.06
C SER A 185 13.54 -12.60 -13.14
N LEU A 186 12.97 -11.71 -12.30
CA LEU A 186 11.53 -11.41 -12.29
C LEU A 186 11.12 -10.65 -13.55
N SER A 187 9.94 -10.97 -14.06
CA SER A 187 9.43 -10.38 -15.31
C SER A 187 8.01 -9.80 -15.09
N PRO A 188 7.88 -8.52 -14.72
CA PRO A 188 6.58 -7.92 -14.48
C PRO A 188 5.75 -7.82 -15.77
N ALA A 189 4.43 -7.97 -15.63
CA ALA A 189 3.46 -7.84 -16.73
C ALA A 189 3.06 -6.35 -16.94
N ARG A 190 2.13 -6.09 -17.89
CA ARG A 190 1.75 -4.74 -18.34
C ARG A 190 1.38 -3.76 -17.21
N ASN A 191 0.60 -4.16 -16.21
CA ASN A 191 0.13 -3.30 -15.12
C ASN A 191 0.93 -3.51 -13.83
N THR A 192 2.08 -4.16 -13.93
CA THR A 192 2.96 -4.44 -12.81
C THR A 192 4.35 -3.88 -13.05
N ARG A 193 5.05 -3.54 -11.99
CA ARG A 193 6.46 -3.14 -12.02
C ARG A 193 7.19 -3.71 -10.82
N LEU A 194 8.49 -3.78 -10.90
CA LEU A 194 9.33 -4.07 -9.76
C LEU A 194 9.68 -2.77 -9.02
N GLY A 195 9.59 -2.83 -7.74
CA GLY A 195 10.23 -1.98 -6.76
C GLY A 195 11.11 -2.86 -5.89
N ALA A 196 11.72 -2.27 -4.89
CA ALA A 196 12.57 -3.00 -3.95
C ALA A 196 12.24 -2.58 -2.52
N ALA A 197 12.56 -3.44 -1.55
CA ALA A 197 12.46 -3.06 -0.15
C ALA A 197 13.59 -3.65 0.68
N ILE A 198 13.96 -2.92 1.72
CA ILE A 198 14.65 -3.45 2.87
C ILE A 198 13.58 -3.75 3.92
N HIS A 199 13.48 -5.00 4.42
CA HIS A 199 12.44 -5.32 5.38
C HIS A 199 12.43 -4.31 6.54
N SER A 200 13.56 -4.10 7.18
CA SER A 200 13.79 -3.10 8.22
C SER A 200 15.29 -3.05 8.57
N VAL A 201 15.71 -2.08 9.35
CA VAL A 201 17.08 -2.02 9.89
C VAL A 201 17.42 -3.23 10.76
N ARG A 202 16.42 -3.91 11.30
CA ARG A 202 16.58 -5.15 12.09
C ARG A 202 16.98 -6.34 11.23
N ALA A 203 16.50 -6.39 9.99
CA ALA A 203 16.63 -7.54 9.10
C ALA A 203 17.79 -7.43 8.11
N VAL A 204 18.32 -6.24 7.86
CA VAL A 204 19.41 -6.00 6.91
C VAL A 204 20.49 -5.11 7.54
N ASP A 205 21.77 -5.48 7.31
CA ASP A 205 22.90 -4.70 7.80
C ASP A 205 23.01 -3.35 7.09
N PRO A 206 23.17 -2.22 7.80
CA PRO A 206 23.42 -0.92 7.20
C PRO A 206 24.62 -0.86 6.24
N ASP A 207 25.62 -1.70 6.44
CA ASP A 207 26.80 -1.78 5.54
C ASP A 207 26.43 -2.20 4.11
N LEU A 208 25.24 -2.82 3.91
CA LEU A 208 24.76 -3.24 2.59
C LEU A 208 23.93 -2.16 1.85
N TYR A 209 23.57 -1.06 2.50
CA TYR A 209 22.62 -0.09 1.92
C TYR A 209 23.16 0.64 0.70
N ALA A 210 24.45 0.95 0.64
CA ALA A 210 25.06 1.59 -0.51
C ALA A 210 25.02 0.70 -1.76
N ASP A 211 25.32 -0.59 -1.60
CA ASP A 211 25.25 -1.57 -2.67
C ASP A 211 23.81 -1.83 -3.09
N PHE A 212 22.89 -1.97 -2.11
CA PHE A 212 21.45 -2.09 -2.37
C PHE A 212 20.91 -0.90 -3.15
N ARG A 213 21.25 0.34 -2.76
CA ARG A 213 20.87 1.57 -3.49
C ARG A 213 21.36 1.57 -4.92
N THR A 214 22.56 1.06 -5.16
CA THR A 214 23.12 0.95 -6.51
C THR A 214 22.35 -0.04 -7.37
N LEU A 215 21.98 -1.19 -6.79
CA LEU A 215 21.21 -2.24 -7.48
C LEU A 215 19.77 -1.83 -7.78
N THR A 216 19.20 -0.95 -6.97
CA THR A 216 17.78 -0.51 -7.07
C THR A 216 17.62 0.88 -7.68
N ALA A 217 18.67 1.42 -8.33
CA ALA A 217 18.67 2.77 -8.88
C ALA A 217 17.49 2.99 -9.86
N GLY A 218 16.67 4.01 -9.57
CA GLY A 218 15.50 4.37 -10.37
C GLY A 218 14.23 3.56 -10.10
N ALA A 219 14.26 2.61 -9.15
CA ALA A 219 13.08 1.90 -8.66
C ALA A 219 12.57 2.54 -7.35
N PRO A 220 11.27 2.45 -7.03
CA PRO A 220 10.77 2.76 -5.70
C PRO A 220 11.41 1.83 -4.65
N VAL A 221 11.82 2.42 -3.52
CA VAL A 221 12.42 1.67 -2.41
C VAL A 221 11.64 1.92 -1.14
N HIS A 222 11.18 0.86 -0.49
CA HIS A 222 10.43 0.94 0.77
C HIS A 222 11.18 0.25 1.91
N ALA A 223 10.87 0.64 3.16
CA ALA A 223 11.33 -0.05 4.36
C ALA A 223 10.35 0.18 5.51
N HIS A 224 10.12 -0.82 6.37
CA HIS A 224 9.49 -0.59 7.67
C HIS A 224 10.45 0.19 8.56
N VAL A 225 9.98 1.27 9.17
CA VAL A 225 10.80 2.21 9.92
C VAL A 225 10.11 2.63 11.20
N SER A 226 10.76 2.39 12.32
CA SER A 226 10.31 2.88 13.65
C SER A 226 8.86 2.54 13.96
N GLU A 227 8.42 1.33 13.56
CA GLU A 227 7.07 0.82 13.77
C GLU A 227 6.80 0.61 15.26
N GLN A 228 7.75 -0.02 15.96
CA GLN A 228 7.67 -0.34 17.39
C GLN A 228 8.77 0.37 18.18
N PRO A 229 8.52 0.80 19.43
CA PRO A 229 9.56 1.38 20.29
C PRO A 229 10.80 0.48 20.47
N ALA A 230 10.58 -0.83 20.44
CA ALA A 230 11.65 -1.83 20.55
C ALA A 230 12.65 -1.74 19.39
N GLU A 231 12.21 -1.43 18.17
CA GLU A 231 13.11 -1.26 17.01
C GLU A 231 14.07 -0.10 17.24
N ASN A 232 13.55 1.06 17.69
CA ASN A 232 14.38 2.22 17.98
C ASN A 232 15.41 1.93 19.09
N ALA A 233 14.97 1.28 20.17
CA ALA A 233 15.85 0.90 21.26
C ALA A 233 16.97 -0.06 20.81
N GLN A 234 16.64 -1.04 19.99
CA GLN A 234 17.60 -2.01 19.43
C GLN A 234 18.57 -1.35 18.45
N ALA A 235 18.10 -0.44 17.58
CA ALA A 235 18.96 0.31 16.67
C ALA A 235 19.95 1.21 17.40
N LEU A 236 19.48 1.92 18.43
CA LEU A 236 20.34 2.75 19.30
C LEU A 236 21.37 1.89 20.04
N ALA A 237 21.00 0.72 20.55
CA ALA A 237 21.92 -0.19 21.21
C ALA A 237 22.98 -0.76 20.25
N ALA A 238 22.59 -1.06 19.00
CA ALA A 238 23.46 -1.65 17.98
C ALA A 238 24.44 -0.64 17.38
N TRP A 239 23.95 0.56 17.03
CA TRP A 239 24.71 1.51 16.19
C TRP A 239 24.75 2.94 16.75
N GLY A 240 24.07 3.24 17.87
CA GLY A 240 23.98 4.60 18.43
C GLY A 240 23.19 5.57 17.53
N ARG A 241 22.33 5.05 16.64
CA ARG A 241 21.55 5.82 15.66
C ARG A 241 20.11 5.34 15.60
N THR A 242 19.19 6.25 15.27
CA THR A 242 17.79 5.90 14.99
C THR A 242 17.68 5.12 13.67
N PRO A 243 16.58 4.36 13.45
CA PRO A 243 16.33 3.67 12.18
C PRO A 243 16.41 4.60 10.96
N VAL A 244 15.83 5.80 11.03
CA VAL A 244 15.88 6.79 9.93
C VAL A 244 17.30 7.21 9.62
N ARG A 245 18.11 7.49 10.67
CA ARG A 245 19.52 7.85 10.49
C ARG A 245 20.36 6.74 9.89
N LEU A 246 20.03 5.48 10.13
CA LEU A 246 20.71 4.35 9.50
C LEU A 246 20.38 4.27 8.00
N LEU A 247 19.15 4.62 7.62
CA LEU A 247 18.67 4.60 6.24
C LEU A 247 19.02 5.86 5.44
N GLU A 248 19.77 6.82 6.01
CA GLU A 248 20.04 8.14 5.43
C GLU A 248 20.51 8.08 3.95
N GLN A 249 21.36 7.12 3.59
CA GLN A 249 21.83 6.95 2.22
C GLN A 249 20.80 6.40 1.23
N LEU A 250 19.64 5.93 1.72
CA LEU A 250 18.50 5.47 0.89
C LEU A 250 17.45 6.56 0.70
N LEU A 251 17.43 7.57 1.57
CA LEU A 251 16.40 8.61 1.56
C LEU A 251 16.41 9.39 0.25
N GLY A 252 15.23 9.80 -0.18
CA GLY A 252 15.02 10.57 -1.41
C GLY A 252 13.59 10.47 -1.91
N PRO A 253 13.25 11.11 -3.03
CA PRO A 253 11.88 11.14 -3.56
C PRO A 253 11.34 9.77 -3.98
N ASP A 254 12.19 8.78 -4.17
CA ASP A 254 11.86 7.38 -4.49
C ASP A 254 11.91 6.45 -3.27
N PHE A 255 12.19 6.99 -2.07
CA PHE A 255 12.16 6.23 -0.81
C PHE A 255 10.86 6.44 -0.05
N THR A 256 10.32 5.35 0.50
CA THR A 256 9.15 5.38 1.38
C THR A 256 9.47 4.68 2.70
N ALA A 257 9.37 5.44 3.80
CA ALA A 257 9.35 4.89 5.14
C ALA A 257 7.93 4.41 5.47
N VAL A 258 7.77 3.14 5.82
CA VAL A 258 6.46 2.59 6.23
C VAL A 258 6.33 2.73 7.75
N HIS A 259 5.15 3.12 8.21
CA HIS A 259 4.75 3.47 9.58
C HIS A 259 5.35 4.78 10.07
N GLY A 260 6.64 4.82 10.44
CA GLY A 260 7.22 6.04 11.03
C GLY A 260 6.52 6.46 12.32
N THR A 261 6.06 5.50 13.12
CA THR A 261 5.21 5.73 14.30
C THR A 261 5.97 6.40 15.42
N HIS A 262 7.27 6.04 15.62
CA HIS A 262 8.11 6.48 16.74
C HIS A 262 9.32 7.28 16.27
N LEU A 263 9.09 8.41 15.59
CA LEU A 263 10.15 9.29 15.09
C LEU A 263 10.56 10.35 16.11
N SER A 264 11.84 10.69 16.12
CA SER A 264 12.36 11.90 16.78
C SER A 264 12.15 13.13 15.88
N GLU A 265 12.30 14.34 16.45
CA GLU A 265 12.27 15.59 15.69
C GLU A 265 13.32 15.60 14.57
N ASP A 266 14.54 15.13 14.86
CA ASP A 266 15.62 15.00 13.88
C ASP A 266 15.27 14.03 12.74
N ASP A 267 14.55 12.93 13.03
CA ASP A 267 14.09 11.98 12.01
C ASP A 267 13.02 12.60 11.09
N ILE A 268 12.11 13.40 11.67
CA ILE A 268 11.08 14.13 10.90
C ILE A 268 11.74 15.14 9.97
N GLU A 269 12.71 15.91 10.45
CA GLU A 269 13.45 16.87 9.62
C GLU A 269 14.23 16.17 8.50
N LEU A 270 14.82 15.02 8.77
CA LEU A 270 15.60 14.26 7.79
C LEU A 270 14.71 13.69 6.69
N LEU A 271 13.56 13.07 7.05
CA LEU A 271 12.58 12.56 6.08
C LEU A 271 11.98 13.68 5.23
N GLY A 272 11.62 14.82 5.86
CA GLY A 272 11.10 15.98 5.15
C GLY A 272 12.13 16.62 4.22
N GLY A 273 13.34 16.85 4.72
CA GLY A 273 14.42 17.46 3.95
C GLY A 273 14.90 16.64 2.76
N SER A 274 14.71 15.32 2.80
CA SER A 274 15.00 14.40 1.69
C SER A 274 13.86 14.26 0.68
N ALA A 275 12.69 14.84 0.93
CA ALA A 275 11.47 14.67 0.16
C ALA A 275 11.01 13.19 0.06
N SER A 276 11.33 12.38 1.07
CA SER A 276 10.88 11.01 1.18
C SER A 276 9.37 10.95 1.42
N THR A 277 8.76 9.82 1.11
CA THR A 277 7.36 9.54 1.47
C THR A 277 7.31 8.78 2.80
N VAL A 278 6.28 9.05 3.62
CA VAL A 278 5.96 8.21 4.78
C VAL A 278 4.58 7.59 4.54
N CYS A 279 4.53 6.26 4.61
CA CYS A 279 3.31 5.49 4.39
C CYS A 279 2.74 5.05 5.73
N PHE A 280 1.61 5.65 6.13
CA PHE A 280 0.87 5.24 7.32
C PHE A 280 -0.15 4.15 7.00
N CYS A 281 -0.38 3.27 7.96
CA CYS A 281 -1.35 2.19 7.87
C CYS A 281 -2.27 2.23 9.10
N PRO A 282 -3.13 3.27 9.23
CA PRO A 282 -3.88 3.57 10.46
C PRO A 282 -4.68 2.40 11.02
N THR A 283 -5.30 1.56 10.16
CA THR A 283 -6.06 0.42 10.64
C THR A 283 -5.17 -0.67 11.24
N THR A 284 -3.98 -0.89 10.68
CA THR A 284 -2.98 -1.82 11.24
C THR A 284 -2.36 -1.28 12.52
N GLU A 285 -1.94 -0.01 12.52
CA GLU A 285 -1.32 0.67 13.65
C GLU A 285 -2.22 0.66 14.89
N ARG A 286 -3.56 0.74 14.67
CA ARG A 286 -4.57 0.55 15.73
C ARG A 286 -4.69 -0.91 16.17
N ASP A 287 -4.75 -1.85 15.20
CA ASP A 287 -4.97 -3.27 15.46
C ASP A 287 -3.80 -3.89 16.23
N LEU A 288 -2.56 -3.49 15.91
CA LEU A 288 -1.33 -3.95 16.55
C LEU A 288 -0.89 -3.09 17.75
N ALA A 289 -1.60 -1.98 18.02
CA ALA A 289 -1.27 -1.01 19.05
C ALA A 289 0.14 -0.41 18.89
N ASP A 290 0.54 -0.10 17.66
CA ASP A 290 1.85 0.47 17.34
C ASP A 290 1.99 1.90 17.83
N GLY A 291 0.89 2.64 17.86
CA GLY A 291 0.85 4.04 18.26
C GLY A 291 0.37 4.96 17.14
N VAL A 292 0.59 6.25 17.30
CA VAL A 292 0.20 7.28 16.31
C VAL A 292 1.44 8.06 15.88
N GLY A 293 1.77 7.97 14.61
CA GLY A 293 2.92 8.68 14.06
C GLY A 293 2.68 10.18 13.84
N PRO A 294 3.73 11.00 13.73
CA PRO A 294 3.68 12.46 13.65
C PRO A 294 3.38 12.96 12.22
N ALA A 295 2.29 12.50 11.60
CA ALA A 295 2.03 12.71 10.17
C ALA A 295 1.92 14.19 9.78
N SER A 296 1.27 15.04 10.59
CA SER A 296 1.20 16.48 10.30
C SER A 296 2.56 17.17 10.44
N GLY A 297 3.41 16.72 11.37
CA GLY A 297 4.78 17.19 11.53
C GLY A 297 5.64 16.85 10.30
N LEU A 298 5.53 15.63 9.81
CA LEU A 298 6.21 15.17 8.60
C LEU A 298 5.81 15.97 7.36
N LEU A 299 4.50 16.20 7.19
CA LEU A 299 4.00 17.03 6.09
C LEU A 299 4.51 18.47 6.19
N ALA A 300 4.56 19.04 7.38
CA ALA A 300 5.11 20.39 7.62
C ALA A 300 6.62 20.46 7.35
N ALA A 301 7.36 19.39 7.60
CA ALA A 301 8.79 19.26 7.30
C ALA A 301 9.09 19.05 5.80
N GLY A 302 8.07 18.76 4.96
CA GLY A 302 8.20 18.57 3.52
C GLY A 302 8.17 17.12 3.03
N ALA A 303 7.94 16.15 3.91
CA ALA A 303 7.70 14.77 3.50
C ALA A 303 6.35 14.64 2.79
N ALA A 304 6.25 13.73 1.83
CA ALA A 304 4.97 13.30 1.30
C ALA A 304 4.34 12.24 2.22
N LEU A 305 3.01 12.13 2.19
CA LEU A 305 2.31 11.08 2.92
C LEU A 305 1.63 10.13 1.94
N SER A 306 1.61 8.84 2.25
CA SER A 306 0.78 7.85 1.59
C SER A 306 0.08 6.95 2.61
N LEU A 307 -0.88 6.15 2.15
CA LEU A 307 -1.68 5.28 3.00
C LEU A 307 -1.60 3.83 2.50
N GLY A 308 -1.57 2.90 3.42
CA GLY A 308 -1.56 1.46 3.16
C GLY A 308 -2.55 0.71 4.03
N SER A 309 -2.91 -0.52 3.63
CA SER A 309 -3.74 -1.45 4.42
C SER A 309 -2.92 -2.49 5.18
N ASP A 310 -1.63 -2.53 4.92
CA ASP A 310 -0.58 -3.36 5.53
C ASP A 310 -1.01 -4.82 5.77
N GLN A 311 -1.40 -5.18 7.02
CA GLN A 311 -1.84 -6.55 7.34
C GLN A 311 -3.22 -6.92 6.78
N ASN A 312 -3.90 -5.99 6.12
CA ASN A 312 -5.24 -6.20 5.55
C ASN A 312 -6.31 -6.62 6.60
N ALA A 313 -6.15 -6.18 7.86
CA ALA A 313 -7.19 -6.32 8.88
C ALA A 313 -8.48 -5.59 8.45
N VAL A 314 -8.31 -4.44 7.80
CA VAL A 314 -9.34 -3.69 7.07
C VAL A 314 -8.81 -3.39 5.67
N ILE A 315 -9.67 -3.47 4.65
CA ILE A 315 -9.39 -3.01 3.29
C ILE A 315 -10.44 -1.95 2.94
N ASP A 316 -10.19 -0.71 3.33
CA ASP A 316 -11.07 0.44 3.09
C ASP A 316 -10.25 1.73 3.01
N PRO A 317 -9.96 2.28 1.80
CA PRO A 317 -9.18 3.50 1.64
C PRO A 317 -9.77 4.71 2.35
N PHE A 318 -11.09 4.74 2.54
CA PHE A 318 -11.77 5.85 3.22
C PHE A 318 -11.59 5.75 4.73
N GLU A 319 -11.44 4.56 5.28
CA GLU A 319 -11.10 4.39 6.69
C GLU A 319 -9.64 4.76 6.96
N GLU A 320 -8.70 4.35 6.08
CA GLU A 320 -7.30 4.73 6.21
C GLU A 320 -7.13 6.25 6.19
N LEU A 321 -7.72 6.96 5.23
CA LEU A 321 -7.59 8.42 5.17
C LEU A 321 -8.27 9.14 6.35
N ARG A 322 -9.41 8.63 6.82
CA ARG A 322 -10.02 9.17 8.06
C ARG A 322 -9.18 8.84 9.28
N GLY A 323 -8.61 7.64 9.31
CA GLY A 323 -7.74 7.18 10.38
C GLY A 323 -6.58 8.14 10.61
N LEU A 324 -5.88 8.51 9.56
CA LEU A 324 -4.75 9.45 9.63
C LEU A 324 -5.11 10.76 10.35
N GLU A 325 -6.24 11.38 10.01
CA GLU A 325 -6.70 12.62 10.64
C GLU A 325 -7.22 12.37 12.05
N MET A 326 -8.01 11.31 12.26
CA MET A 326 -8.70 11.08 13.55
C MET A 326 -7.74 10.66 14.66
N ASP A 327 -6.72 9.90 14.35
CA ASP A 327 -5.70 9.48 15.31
C ASP A 327 -4.86 10.67 15.77
N GLU A 328 -4.44 11.54 14.85
CA GLU A 328 -3.78 12.79 15.23
C GLU A 328 -4.67 13.72 16.09
N ARG A 329 -5.98 13.80 15.80
CA ARG A 329 -6.90 14.56 16.66
C ARG A 329 -6.92 14.06 18.10
N LEU A 330 -6.90 12.74 18.28
CA LEU A 330 -6.90 12.14 19.61
C LEU A 330 -5.60 12.43 20.38
N VAL A 331 -4.46 12.37 19.70
CA VAL A 331 -3.15 12.63 20.30
C VAL A 331 -2.93 14.11 20.61
N THR A 332 -3.30 14.98 19.68
CA THR A 332 -3.04 16.44 19.81
C THR A 332 -4.15 17.20 20.52
N GLY A 333 -5.38 16.66 20.56
CA GLY A 333 -6.56 17.40 21.04
C GLY A 333 -7.03 18.48 20.08
N GLU A 334 -6.49 18.55 18.86
CA GLU A 334 -6.79 19.57 17.84
C GLU A 334 -7.51 18.95 16.64
N ARG A 335 -8.43 19.71 16.02
CA ARG A 335 -9.12 19.31 14.79
C ARG A 335 -8.49 19.97 13.57
N GLY A 336 -8.66 19.31 12.39
CA GLY A 336 -8.24 19.88 11.11
C GLY A 336 -6.74 19.90 10.95
N ARG A 337 -6.09 18.85 11.39
CA ARG A 337 -4.65 18.67 11.18
C ARG A 337 -4.33 18.57 9.68
N PHE A 338 -5.25 17.97 8.92
CA PHE A 338 -5.20 17.87 7.46
C PHE A 338 -6.45 18.46 6.82
N SER A 339 -6.28 19.13 5.69
CA SER A 339 -7.39 19.49 4.81
C SER A 339 -7.92 18.24 4.10
N PRO A 340 -9.20 18.20 3.66
CA PRO A 340 -9.75 17.11 2.87
C PRO A 340 -8.90 16.81 1.60
N GLY A 341 -8.34 17.83 0.97
CA GLY A 341 -7.48 17.70 -0.20
C GLY A 341 -6.14 17.00 0.10
N GLN A 342 -5.52 17.29 1.24
CA GLN A 342 -4.28 16.62 1.68
C GLN A 342 -4.51 15.13 1.96
N LEU A 343 -5.61 14.79 2.64
CA LEU A 343 -6.00 13.40 2.88
C LEU A 343 -6.26 12.65 1.56
N LEU A 344 -6.95 13.28 0.61
CA LEU A 344 -7.17 12.70 -0.69
C LEU A 344 -5.86 12.54 -1.48
N SER A 345 -4.93 13.50 -1.40
CA SER A 345 -3.61 13.41 -2.05
C SER A 345 -2.82 12.20 -1.53
N ALA A 346 -2.80 12.00 -0.21
CA ALA A 346 -2.15 10.85 0.41
C ALA A 346 -2.72 9.51 -0.08
N ALA A 347 -4.05 9.44 -0.25
CA ALA A 347 -4.75 8.25 -0.77
C ALA A 347 -4.69 8.10 -2.30
N THR A 348 -4.15 9.08 -3.05
CA THR A 348 -4.14 9.10 -4.52
C THR A 348 -2.76 9.44 -5.07
N ALA A 349 -2.50 10.69 -5.45
CA ALA A 349 -1.31 11.12 -6.18
C ALA A 349 0.00 10.81 -5.45
N ASP A 350 0.06 11.03 -4.13
CA ASP A 350 1.26 10.76 -3.34
C ASP A 350 1.51 9.26 -3.20
N GLY A 351 0.45 8.46 -3.00
CA GLY A 351 0.53 7.00 -3.01
C GLY A 351 0.98 6.44 -4.36
N TYR A 352 0.46 6.96 -5.48
CA TYR A 352 0.93 6.56 -6.82
C TYR A 352 2.40 6.88 -7.03
N ARG A 353 2.83 8.06 -6.59
CA ARG A 353 4.23 8.50 -6.70
C ARG A 353 5.16 7.60 -5.88
N SER A 354 4.79 7.26 -4.64
CA SER A 354 5.58 6.36 -3.78
C SER A 354 5.78 4.98 -4.40
N LEU A 355 4.84 4.55 -5.26
CA LEU A 355 4.89 3.31 -6.02
C LEU A 355 5.51 3.46 -7.42
N GLY A 356 5.98 4.66 -7.78
CA GLY A 356 6.65 4.95 -9.04
C GLY A 356 5.74 5.07 -10.26
N TRP A 357 4.43 5.33 -10.08
CA TRP A 357 3.47 5.47 -11.17
C TRP A 357 3.04 6.93 -11.38
N ASN A 358 2.84 7.31 -12.64
CA ASN A 358 2.25 8.61 -13.00
C ASN A 358 0.72 8.52 -13.06
N GLY A 359 0.09 8.38 -11.90
CA GLY A 359 -1.36 8.23 -11.73
C GLY A 359 -1.87 8.94 -10.48
N GLY A 360 -3.07 8.56 -10.03
CA GLY A 360 -3.69 9.18 -8.86
C GLY A 360 -4.14 10.64 -9.08
N ALA A 361 -4.27 11.05 -10.33
CA ALA A 361 -4.79 12.35 -10.73
C ALA A 361 -5.67 12.20 -11.98
N ILE A 362 -6.77 12.95 -12.06
CA ILE A 362 -7.56 13.09 -13.28
C ILE A 362 -6.97 14.27 -14.06
N ALA A 363 -5.97 13.99 -14.89
CA ALA A 363 -5.23 14.98 -15.67
C ALA A 363 -4.77 14.39 -17.00
N VAL A 364 -4.66 15.22 -18.02
CA VAL A 364 -4.10 14.80 -19.33
C VAL A 364 -2.65 14.34 -19.13
N GLY A 365 -2.32 13.16 -19.66
CA GLY A 365 -1.01 12.51 -19.50
C GLY A 365 -0.91 11.58 -18.29
N ALA A 366 -1.87 11.60 -17.36
CA ALA A 366 -1.92 10.66 -16.25
C ALA A 366 -2.55 9.31 -16.67
N LEU A 367 -2.27 8.26 -15.91
CA LEU A 367 -2.94 6.97 -16.05
C LEU A 367 -4.45 7.13 -15.83
N CYS A 368 -5.24 6.46 -16.66
CA CYS A 368 -6.69 6.44 -16.53
C CYS A 368 -7.12 5.37 -15.53
N ASP A 369 -6.85 5.66 -14.24
CA ASP A 369 -7.26 4.89 -13.09
C ASP A 369 -8.24 5.76 -12.29
N LEU A 370 -9.48 5.27 -12.11
CA LEU A 370 -10.59 6.06 -11.59
C LEU A 370 -11.42 5.23 -10.60
N THR A 371 -11.96 5.89 -9.56
CA THR A 371 -12.87 5.29 -8.59
C THR A 371 -14.14 6.12 -8.47
N ALA A 372 -15.29 5.56 -8.88
CA ALA A 372 -16.60 6.21 -8.76
C ALA A 372 -17.26 5.82 -7.44
N VAL A 373 -17.74 6.83 -6.70
CA VAL A 373 -18.34 6.70 -5.38
C VAL A 373 -19.78 7.22 -5.41
N SER A 374 -20.71 6.44 -4.86
CA SER A 374 -22.11 6.83 -4.75
C SER A 374 -22.28 8.09 -3.89
N THR A 375 -23.07 9.05 -4.36
CA THR A 375 -23.45 10.27 -3.64
C THR A 375 -24.82 10.17 -2.96
N SER A 376 -25.51 9.04 -3.13
CA SER A 376 -26.90 8.83 -2.71
C SER A 376 -27.12 7.71 -1.69
N SER A 377 -26.05 7.09 -1.20
CA SER A 377 -26.14 6.08 -0.12
C SER A 377 -26.54 6.72 1.20
N VAL A 378 -26.95 5.92 2.18
CA VAL A 378 -27.27 6.40 3.54
C VAL A 378 -26.08 7.08 4.24
N ARG A 379 -24.85 6.84 3.78
CA ARG A 379 -23.61 7.43 4.32
C ARG A 379 -23.23 8.73 3.65
N THR A 380 -23.44 8.81 2.34
CA THR A 380 -22.95 9.91 1.49
C THR A 380 -24.02 10.95 1.14
N ALA A 381 -25.32 10.59 1.26
CA ALA A 381 -26.42 11.49 0.94
C ALA A 381 -26.37 12.75 1.81
N GLY A 382 -26.33 13.92 1.16
CA GLY A 382 -26.25 15.23 1.83
C GLY A 382 -24.86 15.63 2.31
N ALA A 383 -23.82 14.82 2.08
CA ALA A 383 -22.44 15.22 2.33
C ALA A 383 -22.01 16.34 1.35
N ALA A 384 -21.15 17.24 1.81
CA ALA A 384 -20.53 18.22 0.92
C ALA A 384 -19.65 17.50 -0.10
N ALA A 385 -19.76 17.87 -1.37
CA ALA A 385 -19.12 17.16 -2.46
C ALA A 385 -17.58 17.14 -2.36
N ASP A 386 -16.99 18.22 -1.84
CA ASP A 386 -15.55 18.40 -1.61
C ASP A 386 -15.03 17.73 -0.33
N GLN A 387 -15.89 16.98 0.36
CA GLN A 387 -15.58 16.20 1.58
C GLN A 387 -16.24 14.83 1.55
N LEU A 388 -16.78 14.40 0.41
CA LEU A 388 -17.54 13.16 0.28
C LEU A 388 -16.71 11.93 0.71
N TRP A 389 -15.42 11.92 0.41
CA TRP A 389 -14.50 10.82 0.80
C TRP A 389 -14.27 10.73 2.31
N LEU A 390 -14.64 11.74 3.09
CA LEU A 390 -14.66 11.67 4.56
C LEU A 390 -15.93 10.99 5.10
N ALA A 391 -16.95 10.83 4.29
CA ALA A 391 -18.22 10.19 4.66
C ALA A 391 -18.37 8.79 4.04
N ALA A 392 -17.74 8.54 2.89
CA ALA A 392 -17.79 7.28 2.16
C ALA A 392 -17.11 6.13 2.91
N THR A 393 -17.44 4.92 2.50
CA THR A 393 -16.76 3.66 2.86
C THR A 393 -16.54 2.83 1.59
N ALA A 394 -15.79 1.75 1.69
CA ALA A 394 -15.59 0.80 0.58
C ALA A 394 -16.91 0.35 -0.09
N THR A 395 -18.01 0.24 0.70
CA THR A 395 -19.33 -0.17 0.18
C THR A 395 -20.02 0.89 -0.68
N ASP A 396 -19.51 2.11 -0.73
CA ASP A 396 -20.04 3.19 -1.57
C ASP A 396 -19.37 3.24 -2.95
N VAL A 397 -18.33 2.43 -3.18
CA VAL A 397 -17.66 2.29 -4.46
C VAL A 397 -18.58 1.55 -5.45
N THR A 398 -18.82 2.17 -6.60
CA THR A 398 -19.72 1.63 -7.62
C THR A 398 -18.99 1.11 -8.85
N THR A 399 -17.94 1.83 -9.27
CA THR A 399 -17.19 1.48 -10.49
C THR A 399 -15.71 1.80 -10.26
N VAL A 400 -14.85 0.87 -10.69
CA VAL A 400 -13.39 1.06 -10.67
C VAL A 400 -12.84 0.85 -12.07
N VAL A 401 -12.00 1.77 -12.50
CA VAL A 401 -11.30 1.73 -13.78
C VAL A 401 -9.81 1.64 -13.52
N VAL A 402 -9.14 0.66 -14.12
CA VAL A 402 -7.68 0.53 -14.08
C VAL A 402 -7.17 0.48 -15.51
N ASN A 403 -6.21 1.34 -15.82
CA ASN A 403 -5.61 1.43 -17.16
C ASN A 403 -6.64 1.59 -18.28
N GLY A 404 -7.70 2.38 -18.03
CA GLY A 404 -8.80 2.62 -18.97
C GLY A 404 -9.81 1.47 -19.11
N ALA A 405 -9.63 0.36 -18.39
CA ALA A 405 -10.56 -0.78 -18.37
C ALA A 405 -11.41 -0.78 -17.09
N VAL A 406 -12.72 -1.01 -17.23
CA VAL A 406 -13.62 -1.19 -16.07
C VAL A 406 -13.35 -2.56 -15.46
N VAL A 407 -12.86 -2.58 -14.20
CA VAL A 407 -12.55 -3.81 -13.46
C VAL A 407 -13.55 -4.10 -12.34
N VAL A 408 -14.29 -3.09 -11.89
CA VAL A 408 -15.47 -3.24 -11.01
C VAL A 408 -16.62 -2.47 -11.63
N ASP A 409 -17.78 -3.11 -11.77
CA ASP A 409 -18.99 -2.51 -12.32
C ASP A 409 -20.20 -2.80 -11.43
N GLY A 410 -20.88 -1.75 -10.96
CA GLY A 410 -22.00 -1.88 -10.03
C GLY A 410 -21.63 -2.62 -8.74
N GLY A 411 -20.42 -2.42 -8.24
CA GLY A 411 -19.92 -3.09 -7.03
C GLY A 411 -19.63 -4.59 -7.23
N ARG A 412 -19.43 -5.05 -8.47
CA ARG A 412 -19.15 -6.45 -8.81
C ARG A 412 -17.82 -6.59 -9.53
N HIS A 413 -17.05 -7.60 -9.16
CA HIS A 413 -15.78 -7.96 -9.80
C HIS A 413 -15.98 -9.16 -10.76
N PRO A 414 -15.24 -9.24 -11.91
CA PRO A 414 -15.35 -10.35 -12.86
C PRO A 414 -15.03 -11.74 -12.28
N LEU A 415 -14.22 -11.83 -11.23
CA LEU A 415 -13.95 -13.10 -10.54
C LEU A 415 -15.17 -13.67 -9.79
N GLY A 416 -16.28 -12.94 -9.70
CA GLY A 416 -17.54 -13.39 -9.11
C GLY A 416 -17.64 -13.12 -7.62
N ASP A 417 -18.00 -14.13 -6.83
CA ASP A 417 -18.13 -14.01 -5.38
C ASP A 417 -16.76 -14.03 -4.69
N VAL A 418 -16.19 -12.83 -4.49
CA VAL A 418 -14.87 -12.65 -3.87
C VAL A 418 -14.86 -13.12 -2.41
N GLY A 419 -16.00 -13.02 -1.69
CA GLY A 419 -16.11 -13.55 -0.34
C GLY A 419 -15.95 -15.06 -0.29
N ALA A 420 -16.57 -15.78 -1.22
CA ALA A 420 -16.43 -17.22 -1.36
C ALA A 420 -15.00 -17.63 -1.79
N LEU A 421 -14.35 -16.83 -2.66
CA LEU A 421 -12.95 -17.06 -3.04
C LEU A 421 -12.02 -16.92 -1.84
N LEU A 422 -12.14 -15.83 -1.07
CA LEU A 422 -11.38 -15.61 0.16
C LEU A 422 -11.58 -16.74 1.17
N ALA A 423 -12.83 -17.14 1.42
CA ALA A 423 -13.12 -18.19 2.39
C ALA A 423 -12.40 -19.50 2.03
N ARG A 424 -12.43 -19.92 0.76
CA ARG A 424 -11.76 -21.14 0.28
C ARG A 424 -10.24 -21.04 0.37
N ALA A 425 -9.65 -19.94 -0.12
CA ALA A 425 -8.21 -19.77 -0.11
C ALA A 425 -7.65 -19.68 1.32
N ILE A 426 -8.38 -19.03 2.24
CA ILE A 426 -7.98 -18.96 3.65
C ILE A 426 -8.12 -20.34 4.33
N GLU A 427 -9.20 -21.08 4.07
CA GLU A 427 -9.37 -22.42 4.61
C GLU A 427 -8.23 -23.35 4.18
N GLU A 428 -7.85 -23.32 2.90
CA GLU A 428 -6.75 -24.11 2.35
C GLU A 428 -5.40 -23.82 3.04
N VAL A 429 -5.11 -22.55 3.30
CA VAL A 429 -3.86 -22.13 3.95
C VAL A 429 -3.84 -22.45 5.45
N LEU A 430 -5.01 -22.54 6.11
CA LEU A 430 -5.11 -22.80 7.55
C LEU A 430 -5.18 -24.29 7.91
N LEU A 431 -5.54 -25.17 6.96
CA LEU A 431 -5.55 -26.64 7.14
C LEU A 431 -4.13 -27.22 7.02
#